data_90dc25dc7c06811bc8714ba005ab8c6a
#
_entry.id   90dc25dc7c06811bc8714ba005ab8c6a
#
_cell.length_a   1.000
_cell.length_b   1.000
_cell.length_c   1.000
_cell.angle_alpha   90.00
_cell.angle_beta   90.00
_cell.angle_gamma   90.00
#
_symmetry.space_group_name_H-M   'P 1'
#
loop_
_entity.id
_entity.type
_entity.pdbx_description
1 polymer ?
#
loop_
_entity_poly.entity_id
_entity_poly.type
_entity_poly.pdbx_seq_one_letter_code
_entity_poly.pdbx_strand_id
1 'polypeptide(L)'
;ESRMAAVPRFAPTALMLGNVVTGCAVLAPAGMLKELSVDLDVSIRTAGLLITFGAIVLCVGSPVTAWLTSRIERRALLSATLAVLAATNIASAFAPDYASLLGLRLAMLAIGVIYTPQAAGTAAMIVPETRRGSTIAYVFLGWSLAAAVGLPLIGLVAHRYGWRTAYAGIGAL
;
A
#
# COMPACT_ATOMS: atom_id res chain seq x y z
N GLU A 1 -29.94 10.05 -21.69
CA GLU A 1 -28.80 9.24 -22.18
C GLU A 1 -27.51 9.90 -21.69
N SER A 2 -27.08 9.56 -20.46
CA SER A 2 -25.81 9.99 -19.92
C SER A 2 -24.70 9.27 -20.69
N ARG A 3 -23.86 10.03 -21.40
CA ARG A 3 -22.62 9.56 -22.01
C ARG A 3 -21.81 8.81 -20.94
N MET A 4 -21.86 7.50 -20.94
CA MET A 4 -20.84 6.69 -20.28
C MET A 4 -19.53 6.99 -21.02
N ALA A 5 -18.71 7.85 -20.43
CA ALA A 5 -17.35 8.07 -20.93
C ALA A 5 -16.70 6.69 -21.05
N ALA A 6 -16.16 6.41 -22.25
CA ALA A 6 -15.56 5.11 -22.54
C ALA A 6 -14.48 4.82 -21.48
N VAL A 7 -14.77 3.93 -20.54
CA VAL A 7 -13.81 3.56 -19.50
C VAL A 7 -12.61 2.90 -20.18
N PRO A 8 -11.39 3.37 -19.94
CA PRO A 8 -10.20 2.78 -20.54
C PRO A 8 -10.14 1.29 -20.20
N ARG A 9 -9.92 0.43 -21.18
CA ARG A 9 -9.83 -1.03 -21.00
C ARG A 9 -8.80 -1.45 -19.94
N PHE A 10 -7.83 -0.58 -19.68
CA PHE A 10 -6.75 -0.79 -18.71
C PHE A 10 -7.08 -0.33 -17.27
N ALA A 11 -8.25 0.30 -17.03
CA ALA A 11 -8.58 0.82 -15.71
C ALA A 11 -8.57 -0.24 -14.60
N PRO A 12 -9.18 -1.43 -14.76
CA PRO A 12 -9.11 -2.48 -13.73
C PRO A 12 -7.68 -2.95 -13.45
N THR A 13 -6.85 -3.06 -14.50
CA THR A 13 -5.44 -3.46 -14.35
C THR A 13 -4.62 -2.40 -13.61
N ALA A 14 -4.84 -1.12 -13.90
CA ALA A 14 -4.19 -0.04 -13.17
C ALA A 14 -4.57 -0.05 -11.67
N LEU A 15 -5.86 -0.29 -11.36
CA LEU A 15 -6.32 -0.42 -9.97
C LEU A 15 -5.70 -1.64 -9.27
N MET A 16 -5.58 -2.76 -9.95
CA MET A 16 -4.95 -3.97 -9.45
C MET A 16 -3.46 -3.74 -9.18
N LEU A 17 -2.72 -3.11 -10.11
CA LEU A 17 -1.31 -2.77 -9.92
C LEU A 17 -1.10 -1.82 -8.74
N GLY A 18 -1.94 -0.81 -8.58
CA GLY A 18 -1.90 0.06 -7.39
C GLY A 18 -2.14 -0.72 -6.08
N ASN A 19 -2.97 -1.77 -6.10
CA ASN A 19 -3.11 -2.67 -4.96
C ASN A 19 -1.86 -3.55 -4.73
N VAL A 20 -1.11 -3.93 -5.79
CA VAL A 20 0.19 -4.59 -5.62
C VAL A 20 1.16 -3.67 -4.88
N VAL A 21 1.30 -2.42 -5.33
CA VAL A 21 2.18 -1.43 -4.69
C VAL A 21 1.76 -1.18 -3.24
N THR A 22 0.46 -0.96 -3.00
CA THR A 22 -0.08 -0.76 -1.65
C THR A 22 0.19 -1.98 -0.76
N GLY A 23 -0.06 -3.19 -1.27
CA GLY A 23 0.21 -4.44 -0.56
C GLY A 23 1.70 -4.61 -0.23
N CYS A 24 2.60 -4.36 -1.19
CA CYS A 24 4.04 -4.37 -0.95
C CYS A 24 4.45 -3.37 0.13
N ALA A 25 3.95 -2.13 0.07
CA ALA A 25 4.24 -1.11 1.06
C ALA A 25 3.73 -1.50 2.46
N VAL A 26 2.52 -2.04 2.56
CA VAL A 26 1.95 -2.49 3.84
C VAL A 26 2.67 -3.70 4.42
N LEU A 27 3.03 -4.67 3.59
CA LEU A 27 3.66 -5.93 4.02
C LEU A 27 5.19 -5.80 4.21
N ALA A 28 5.82 -4.73 3.72
CA ALA A 28 7.27 -4.56 3.69
C ALA A 28 7.99 -4.94 5.00
N PRO A 29 7.60 -4.45 6.19
CA PRO A 29 8.32 -4.81 7.42
C PRO A 29 8.30 -6.30 7.74
N ALA A 30 7.25 -7.02 7.35
CA ALA A 30 7.17 -8.46 7.58
C ALA A 30 8.21 -9.24 6.77
N GLY A 31 8.55 -8.75 5.56
CA GLY A 31 9.54 -9.36 4.69
C GLY A 31 10.99 -9.11 5.09
N MET A 32 11.26 -8.10 5.93
CA MET A 32 12.62 -7.66 6.29
C MET A 32 12.80 -7.39 7.80
N LEU A 33 12.02 -8.10 8.62
CA LEU A 33 11.96 -7.87 10.07
C LEU A 33 13.31 -8.09 10.76
N LYS A 34 14.09 -9.08 10.31
CA LYS A 34 15.40 -9.40 10.84
C LYS A 34 16.42 -8.32 10.50
N GLU A 35 16.42 -7.87 9.27
CA GLU A 35 17.31 -6.82 8.77
C GLU A 35 17.06 -5.49 9.49
N LEU A 36 15.79 -5.15 9.70
CA LEU A 36 15.37 -3.97 10.48
C LEU A 36 15.83 -4.07 11.94
N SER A 37 15.68 -5.24 12.57
CA SER A 37 16.09 -5.47 13.96
C SER A 37 17.59 -5.28 14.15
N VAL A 38 18.39 -5.84 13.24
CA VAL A 38 19.86 -5.79 13.32
C VAL A 38 20.39 -4.39 13.03
N ASP A 39 19.92 -3.75 11.96
CA ASP A 39 20.48 -2.47 11.51
C ASP A 39 20.04 -1.27 12.38
N LEU A 40 18.86 -1.34 12.99
CA LEU A 40 18.33 -0.31 13.88
C LEU A 40 18.63 -0.58 15.37
N ASP A 41 19.40 -1.65 15.67
CA ASP A 41 19.76 -2.07 17.03
C ASP A 41 18.54 -2.18 17.97
N VAL A 42 17.49 -2.82 17.50
CA VAL A 42 16.26 -3.07 18.27
C VAL A 42 15.94 -4.55 18.30
N SER A 43 15.21 -4.99 19.34
CA SER A 43 14.73 -6.38 19.37
C SER A 43 13.78 -6.69 18.20
N ILE A 44 13.72 -7.96 17.78
CA ILE A 44 12.75 -8.43 16.77
C ILE A 44 11.31 -8.11 17.23
N ARG A 45 11.05 -8.18 18.53
CA ARG A 45 9.77 -7.79 19.12
C ARG A 45 9.46 -6.32 18.86
N THR A 46 10.42 -5.43 19.08
CA THR A 46 10.28 -3.99 18.83
C THR A 46 10.10 -3.72 17.33
N ALA A 47 10.90 -4.35 16.48
CA ALA A 47 10.73 -4.25 15.03
C ALA A 47 9.32 -4.73 14.59
N GLY A 48 8.77 -5.77 15.22
CA GLY A 48 7.41 -6.26 14.98
C GLY A 48 6.30 -5.27 15.30
N LEU A 49 6.54 -4.28 16.17
CA LEU A 49 5.58 -3.21 16.47
C LEU A 49 5.29 -2.33 15.24
N LEU A 50 6.18 -2.27 14.26
CA LEU A 50 5.89 -1.63 12.97
C LEU A 50 4.67 -2.25 12.28
N ILE A 51 4.47 -3.55 12.45
CA ILE A 51 3.31 -4.28 11.89
C ILE A 51 2.09 -4.04 12.79
N THR A 52 2.24 -4.18 14.11
CA THR A 52 1.14 -4.05 15.08
C THR A 52 0.53 -2.66 15.07
N PHE A 53 1.33 -1.61 15.20
CA PHE A 53 0.84 -0.23 15.15
C PHE A 53 0.27 0.10 13.78
N GLY A 54 0.85 -0.46 12.71
CA GLY A 54 0.31 -0.36 11.37
C GLY A 54 -1.10 -0.94 11.26
N ALA A 55 -1.33 -2.12 11.82
CA ALA A 55 -2.66 -2.76 11.84
C ALA A 55 -3.68 -1.92 12.61
N ILE A 56 -3.30 -1.31 13.72
CA ILE A 56 -4.17 -0.42 14.50
C ILE A 56 -4.58 0.80 13.66
N VAL A 57 -3.61 1.44 12.99
CA VAL A 57 -3.89 2.58 12.10
C VAL A 57 -4.83 2.19 10.97
N LEU A 58 -4.65 1.00 10.37
CA LEU A 58 -5.53 0.50 9.33
C LEU A 58 -6.96 0.26 9.85
N CYS A 59 -7.11 -0.34 11.02
CA CYS A 59 -8.42 -0.62 11.62
C CYS A 59 -9.20 0.66 11.95
N VAL A 60 -8.56 1.62 12.60
CA VAL A 60 -9.20 2.89 13.01
C VAL A 60 -9.31 3.86 11.85
N GLY A 61 -8.29 3.91 11.00
CA GLY A 61 -8.21 4.83 9.87
C GLY A 61 -9.22 4.54 8.78
N SER A 62 -9.56 3.27 8.53
CA SER A 62 -10.41 2.88 7.40
C SER A 62 -11.80 3.56 7.41
N PRO A 63 -12.60 3.52 8.49
CA PRO A 63 -13.89 4.20 8.51
C PRO A 63 -13.76 5.73 8.47
N VAL A 64 -12.75 6.28 9.16
CA VAL A 64 -12.53 7.74 9.22
C VAL A 64 -12.15 8.29 7.84
N THR A 65 -11.22 7.65 7.16
CA THR A 65 -10.78 8.07 5.84
C THR A 65 -11.86 7.88 4.77
N ALA A 66 -12.65 6.82 4.85
CA ALA A 66 -13.80 6.62 3.95
C ALA A 66 -14.80 7.78 4.04
N TRP A 67 -15.08 8.27 5.25
CA TRP A 67 -15.96 9.42 5.47
C TRP A 67 -15.33 10.73 4.97
N LEU A 68 -14.08 11.02 5.33
CA LEU A 68 -13.37 12.24 4.96
C LEU A 68 -13.18 12.38 3.44
N THR A 69 -12.97 11.27 2.73
CA THR A 69 -12.67 11.27 1.29
C THR A 69 -13.89 11.09 0.41
N SER A 70 -15.08 10.99 0.99
CA SER A 70 -16.34 10.75 0.26
C SER A 70 -16.69 11.79 -0.82
N ARG A 71 -16.17 13.03 -0.69
CA ARG A 71 -16.41 14.16 -1.60
C ARG A 71 -15.26 14.43 -2.56
N ILE A 72 -14.16 13.71 -2.47
CA ILE A 72 -12.98 13.94 -3.30
C ILE A 72 -13.10 13.14 -4.59
N GLU A 73 -12.65 13.72 -5.71
CA GLU A 73 -12.60 13.02 -6.99
C GLU A 73 -11.71 11.78 -6.88
N ARG A 74 -12.25 10.61 -7.22
CA ARG A 74 -11.61 9.31 -7.03
C ARG A 74 -10.27 9.17 -7.72
N ARG A 75 -10.14 9.71 -8.93
CA ARG A 75 -8.89 9.65 -9.69
C ARG A 75 -7.78 10.44 -8.98
N ALA A 76 -8.08 11.67 -8.58
CA ALA A 76 -7.14 12.50 -7.83
C ALA A 76 -6.75 11.85 -6.50
N LEU A 77 -7.74 11.29 -5.78
CA LEU A 77 -7.53 10.61 -4.51
C LEU A 77 -6.61 9.39 -4.63
N LEU A 78 -6.89 8.50 -5.60
CA LEU A 78 -6.08 7.29 -5.84
C LEU A 78 -4.65 7.65 -6.24
N SER A 79 -4.47 8.62 -7.15
CA SER A 79 -3.14 9.07 -7.58
C SER A 79 -2.38 9.74 -6.44
N ALA A 80 -3.03 10.60 -5.65
CA ALA A 80 -2.41 11.24 -4.49
C ALA A 80 -2.01 10.21 -3.43
N THR A 81 -2.84 9.21 -3.17
CA THR A 81 -2.52 8.13 -2.23
C THR A 81 -1.28 7.36 -2.67
N LEU A 82 -1.17 6.98 -3.94
CA LEU A 82 0.02 6.30 -4.47
C LEU A 82 1.26 7.19 -4.42
N ALA A 83 1.13 8.48 -4.73
CA ALA A 83 2.25 9.43 -4.65
C ALA A 83 2.76 9.58 -3.20
N VAL A 84 1.86 9.64 -2.22
CA VAL A 84 2.25 9.69 -0.80
C VAL A 84 2.88 8.36 -0.36
N LEU A 85 2.33 7.23 -0.79
CA LEU A 85 2.96 5.92 -0.54
C LEU A 85 4.38 5.85 -1.10
N ALA A 86 4.59 6.30 -2.33
CA ALA A 86 5.90 6.36 -2.96
C ALA A 86 6.86 7.26 -2.16
N ALA A 87 6.44 8.49 -1.88
CA ALA A 87 7.26 9.47 -1.16
C ALA A 87 7.65 8.98 0.26
N THR A 88 6.69 8.41 0.99
CA THR A 88 6.95 7.91 2.36
C THR A 88 7.82 6.64 2.38
N ASN A 89 7.70 5.76 1.39
CA ASN A 89 8.62 4.62 1.26
C ASN A 89 10.03 5.09 0.91
N ILE A 90 10.18 6.05 -0.01
CA ILE A 90 11.50 6.65 -0.29
C ILE A 90 12.07 7.33 0.96
N ALA A 91 11.26 8.12 1.68
CA ALA A 91 11.69 8.73 2.93
C ALA A 91 12.11 7.71 3.99
N SER A 92 11.41 6.56 4.07
CA SER A 92 11.74 5.46 4.97
C SER A 92 13.13 4.87 4.70
N ALA A 93 13.60 4.89 3.46
CA ALA A 93 14.95 4.45 3.12
C ALA A 93 16.05 5.34 3.76
N PHE A 94 15.73 6.57 4.14
CA PHE A 94 16.63 7.53 4.78
C PHE A 94 16.40 7.65 6.30
N ALA A 95 15.52 6.85 6.88
CA ALA A 95 15.26 6.90 8.32
C ALA A 95 16.54 6.58 9.13
N PRO A 96 16.95 7.50 10.04
CA PRO A 96 18.18 7.31 10.81
C PRO A 96 17.99 6.31 11.96
N ASP A 97 16.79 6.18 12.49
CA ASP A 97 16.47 5.37 13.66
C ASP A 97 15.06 4.74 13.56
N TYR A 98 14.77 3.87 14.53
CA TYR A 98 13.48 3.18 14.62
C TYR A 98 12.29 4.14 14.80
N ALA A 99 12.44 5.20 15.58
CA ALA A 99 11.33 6.12 15.88
C ALA A 99 10.93 6.91 14.62
N SER A 100 11.90 7.38 13.85
CA SER A 100 11.69 8.04 12.56
C SER A 100 11.02 7.09 11.56
N LEU A 101 11.49 5.84 11.47
CA LEU A 101 10.88 4.83 10.61
C LEU A 101 9.43 4.52 11.02
N LEU A 102 9.18 4.39 12.32
CA LEU A 102 7.83 4.17 12.85
C LEU A 102 6.91 5.35 12.51
N GLY A 103 7.36 6.59 12.70
CA GLY A 103 6.60 7.79 12.37
C GLY A 103 6.21 7.85 10.89
N LEU A 104 7.17 7.62 9.98
CA LEU A 104 6.93 7.54 8.53
C LEU A 104 5.97 6.41 8.19
N ARG A 105 6.10 5.26 8.85
CA ARG A 105 5.22 4.10 8.68
C ARG A 105 3.77 4.43 9.04
N LEU A 106 3.54 5.05 10.20
CA LEU A 106 2.21 5.41 10.66
C LEU A 106 1.56 6.45 9.72
N ALA A 107 2.32 7.47 9.30
CA ALA A 107 1.87 8.47 8.33
C ALA A 107 1.50 7.83 6.98
N MET A 108 2.35 6.93 6.48
CA MET A 108 2.10 6.18 5.25
C MET A 108 0.79 5.38 5.34
N LEU A 109 0.57 4.65 6.44
CA LEU A 109 -0.59 3.77 6.59
C LEU A 109 -1.88 4.56 6.81
N ALA A 110 -1.81 5.71 7.51
CA ALA A 110 -2.97 6.59 7.69
C ALA A 110 -3.55 7.07 6.35
N ILE A 111 -2.70 7.21 5.33
CA ILE A 111 -3.12 7.61 3.98
C ILE A 111 -3.33 6.38 3.08
N GLY A 112 -2.45 5.39 3.18
CA GLY A 112 -2.49 4.17 2.37
C GLY A 112 -3.77 3.34 2.54
N VAL A 113 -4.41 3.41 3.72
CA VAL A 113 -5.68 2.75 4.01
C VAL A 113 -6.81 3.15 3.04
N ILE A 114 -6.70 4.32 2.41
CA ILE A 114 -7.69 4.86 1.48
C ILE A 114 -7.71 4.06 0.17
N TYR A 115 -6.56 3.58 -0.30
CA TYR A 115 -6.43 3.06 -1.67
C TYR A 115 -7.35 1.89 -1.95
N THR A 116 -7.26 0.81 -1.19
CA THR A 116 -7.96 -0.45 -1.48
C THR A 116 -9.49 -0.31 -1.54
N PRO A 117 -10.19 0.31 -0.57
CA PRO A 117 -11.64 0.47 -0.65
C PRO A 117 -12.05 1.42 -1.78
N GLN A 118 -11.28 2.46 -2.06
CA GLN A 118 -11.57 3.37 -3.16
C GLN A 118 -11.33 2.72 -4.53
N ALA A 119 -10.29 1.89 -4.67
CA ALA A 119 -10.05 1.11 -5.87
C ALA A 119 -11.17 0.11 -6.13
N ALA A 120 -11.63 -0.61 -5.09
CA ALA A 120 -12.76 -1.55 -5.18
C ALA A 120 -14.07 -0.82 -5.55
N GLY A 121 -14.36 0.31 -4.91
CA GLY A 121 -15.53 1.14 -5.23
C GLY A 121 -15.48 1.69 -6.65
N THR A 122 -14.31 2.12 -7.12
CA THR A 122 -14.11 2.57 -8.50
C THR A 122 -14.32 1.42 -9.49
N ALA A 123 -13.74 0.25 -9.22
CA ALA A 123 -13.92 -0.95 -10.03
C ALA A 123 -15.40 -1.32 -10.19
N ALA A 124 -16.19 -1.24 -9.12
CA ALA A 124 -17.63 -1.52 -9.16
C ALA A 124 -18.41 -0.53 -10.03
N MET A 125 -17.95 0.71 -10.15
CA MET A 125 -18.65 1.77 -10.90
C MET A 125 -18.34 1.78 -12.39
N ILE A 126 -17.18 1.27 -12.78
CA ILE A 126 -16.72 1.31 -14.17
C ILE A 126 -17.18 0.11 -15.01
N VAL A 127 -17.85 -0.86 -14.40
CA VAL A 127 -18.34 -2.07 -15.08
C VAL A 127 -19.84 -2.29 -14.85
N PRO A 128 -20.53 -3.02 -15.76
CA PRO A 128 -21.91 -3.44 -15.56
C PRO A 128 -22.09 -4.26 -14.28
N GLU A 129 -23.29 -4.26 -13.73
CA GLU A 129 -23.65 -4.96 -12.48
C GLU A 129 -23.21 -6.45 -12.47
N THR A 130 -23.40 -7.11 -13.59
CA THR A 130 -23.07 -8.53 -13.80
C THR A 130 -21.57 -8.84 -13.68
N ARG A 131 -20.70 -7.84 -13.82
CA ARG A 131 -19.23 -7.99 -13.75
C ARG A 131 -18.59 -7.36 -12.51
N ARG A 132 -19.36 -6.71 -11.64
CA ARG A 132 -18.83 -6.01 -10.45
C ARG A 132 -18.00 -6.94 -9.56
N GLY A 133 -18.55 -8.10 -9.21
CA GLY A 133 -17.88 -9.05 -8.32
C GLY A 133 -16.53 -9.54 -8.89
N SER A 134 -16.51 -9.95 -10.16
CA SER A 134 -15.28 -10.43 -10.80
C SER A 134 -14.24 -9.32 -10.96
N THR A 135 -14.65 -8.08 -11.24
CA THR A 135 -13.71 -6.96 -11.37
C THR A 135 -13.14 -6.55 -10.02
N ILE A 136 -13.94 -6.54 -8.96
CA ILE A 136 -13.46 -6.30 -7.59
C ILE A 136 -12.47 -7.39 -7.19
N ALA A 137 -12.80 -8.67 -7.43
CA ALA A 137 -11.89 -9.78 -7.15
C ALA A 137 -10.57 -9.65 -7.91
N TYR A 138 -10.61 -9.22 -9.17
CA TYR A 138 -9.41 -8.94 -9.95
C TYR A 138 -8.55 -7.82 -9.35
N VAL A 139 -9.16 -6.75 -8.85
CA VAL A 139 -8.43 -5.67 -8.16
C VAL A 139 -7.79 -6.17 -6.86
N PHE A 140 -8.47 -7.04 -6.10
CA PHE A 140 -7.93 -7.65 -4.88
C PHE A 140 -6.83 -8.68 -5.15
N LEU A 141 -6.73 -9.23 -6.37
CA LEU A 141 -5.60 -10.08 -6.77
C LEU A 141 -4.25 -9.38 -6.57
N GLY A 142 -4.22 -8.04 -6.62
CA GLY A 142 -3.04 -7.25 -6.32
C GLY A 142 -2.47 -7.51 -4.92
N TRP A 143 -3.31 -7.70 -3.90
CA TRP A 143 -2.87 -8.08 -2.55
C TRP A 143 -2.27 -9.49 -2.51
N SER A 144 -2.88 -10.44 -3.23
CA SER A 144 -2.35 -11.80 -3.32
C SER A 144 -0.98 -11.83 -4.01
N LEU A 145 -0.80 -11.04 -5.06
CA LEU A 145 0.49 -10.90 -5.75
C LEU A 145 1.54 -10.23 -4.86
N ALA A 146 1.16 -9.19 -4.11
CA ALA A 146 2.05 -8.55 -3.14
C ALA A 146 2.51 -9.55 -2.05
N ALA A 147 1.61 -10.39 -1.55
CA ALA A 147 1.94 -11.39 -0.55
C ALA A 147 2.76 -12.56 -1.12
N ALA A 148 2.37 -13.10 -2.27
CA ALA A 148 2.99 -14.30 -2.84
C ALA A 148 4.33 -14.04 -3.54
N VAL A 149 4.47 -12.88 -4.16
CA VAL A 149 5.66 -12.51 -4.96
C VAL A 149 6.38 -11.31 -4.34
N GLY A 150 5.65 -10.26 -4.00
CA GLY A 150 6.22 -9.02 -3.47
C GLY A 150 6.97 -9.24 -2.17
N LEU A 151 6.36 -9.93 -1.21
CA LEU A 151 6.98 -10.16 0.11
C LEU A 151 8.31 -10.95 0.03
N PRO A 152 8.41 -12.08 -0.69
CA PRO A 152 9.68 -12.77 -0.89
C PRO A 152 10.74 -11.92 -1.61
N LEU A 153 10.33 -11.12 -2.60
CA LEU A 153 11.26 -10.22 -3.31
C LEU A 153 11.79 -9.12 -2.40
N ILE A 154 10.92 -8.52 -1.58
CA ILE A 154 11.32 -7.53 -0.57
C ILE A 154 12.34 -8.14 0.39
N GLY A 155 12.09 -9.35 0.90
CA GLY A 155 13.02 -10.06 1.77
C GLY A 155 14.36 -10.35 1.09
N LEU A 156 14.35 -10.79 -0.16
CA LEU A 156 15.57 -11.06 -0.92
C LEU A 156 16.39 -9.78 -1.14
N VAL A 157 15.74 -8.68 -1.53
CA VAL A 157 16.40 -7.38 -1.72
C VAL A 157 16.96 -6.86 -0.40
N ALA A 158 16.16 -6.91 0.67
CA ALA A 158 16.59 -6.48 2.00
C ALA A 158 17.78 -7.29 2.52
N HIS A 159 17.80 -8.61 2.30
CA HIS A 159 18.88 -9.48 2.70
C HIS A 159 20.18 -9.20 1.92
N ARG A 160 20.09 -8.93 0.60
CA ARG A 160 21.28 -8.72 -0.24
C ARG A 160 21.80 -7.28 -0.27
N TYR A 161 20.88 -6.32 -0.22
CA TYR A 161 21.22 -4.90 -0.46
C TYR A 161 20.80 -3.98 0.71
N GLY A 162 20.26 -4.55 1.78
CA GLY A 162 19.76 -3.82 2.92
C GLY A 162 18.29 -3.38 2.79
N TRP A 163 17.64 -3.22 3.91
CA TRP A 163 16.21 -2.83 4.00
C TRP A 163 15.93 -1.43 3.41
N ARG A 164 16.94 -0.53 3.45
CA ARG A 164 16.82 0.81 2.85
C ARG A 164 16.61 0.72 1.34
N THR A 165 17.35 -0.16 0.67
CA THR A 165 17.19 -0.41 -0.78
C THR A 165 15.82 -1.02 -1.08
N ALA A 166 15.32 -1.90 -0.21
CA ALA A 166 13.99 -2.48 -0.38
C ALA A 166 12.90 -1.39 -0.29
N TYR A 167 12.96 -0.49 0.70
CA TYR A 167 12.01 0.64 0.78
C TYR A 167 12.12 1.60 -0.41
N ALA A 168 13.33 1.94 -0.84
CA ALA A 168 13.52 2.77 -2.03
C ALA A 168 12.94 2.11 -3.29
N GLY A 169 13.11 0.80 -3.43
CA GLY A 169 12.53 0.02 -4.52
C GLY A 169 10.99 0.03 -4.51
N ILE A 170 10.36 -0.13 -3.35
CA ILE A 170 8.90 -0.04 -3.22
C ILE A 170 8.40 1.36 -3.59
N GLY A 171 9.14 2.40 -3.19
CA GLY A 171 8.76 3.78 -3.53
C GLY A 171 8.95 4.14 -5.00
N ALA A 172 9.74 3.36 -5.75
CA ALA A 172 9.97 3.55 -7.18
C ALA A 172 8.97 2.79 -8.09
N LEU A 173 8.16 1.87 -7.51
CA LEU A 173 7.10 1.14 -8.23
C LEU A 173 5.88 1.99 -8.49
#